data_57019d546333ffcd5028824e533849c2
#
_entry.id   57019d546333ffcd5028824e533849c2
#
_cell.length_a   1.000
_cell.length_b   1.000
_cell.length_c   1.000
_cell.angle_alpha   90.00
_cell.angle_beta   90.00
_cell.angle_gamma   90.00
#
_symmetry.space_group_name_H-M   'P 1'
#
loop_
_entity.id
_entity.type
_entity.pdbx_description
1 polymer ?
#
loop_
_entity_poly.entity_id
_entity_poly.type
_entity_poly.pdbx_seq_one_letter_code
_entity_poly.pdbx_strand_id
1 'polypeptide(L)'
;EREEAPGYHSTGRSAAMFLETYGNAIIRDLTVASRLFFADPPAGFSESPLWAPRGTLTIARADQRHTLREAVTQARCHVPAIEEVDGAEARRLNPVLRSDYVAAATFDAEARELDVHAIHGGYLRGLTGRGGEVVTDAEVTALTRNAGAWTAETPVGVFTAPVVVNAA
;
A
#
# COMPACT_ATOMS: atom_id res chain seq x y z
N GLU A 1 7.48 7.97 -16.92
CA GLU A 1 6.05 8.07 -16.60
C GLU A 1 5.28 8.52 -17.84
N ARG A 2 4.17 7.85 -18.12
CA ARG A 2 3.32 8.14 -19.28
C ARG A 2 2.48 9.40 -19.06
N GLU A 3 2.03 9.59 -17.83
CA GLU A 3 1.16 10.70 -17.46
C GLU A 3 1.92 12.00 -17.21
N GLU A 4 1.22 13.12 -17.16
CA GLU A 4 1.77 14.44 -16.85
C GLU A 4 2.32 14.56 -15.41
N ALA A 5 1.86 13.68 -14.52
CA ALA A 5 2.29 13.64 -13.13
C ALA A 5 2.52 12.20 -12.66
N PRO A 6 3.63 11.94 -11.93
CA PRO A 6 3.87 10.63 -11.37
C PRO A 6 2.86 10.28 -10.28
N GLY A 7 2.49 9.00 -10.19
CA GLY A 7 1.51 8.51 -9.20
C GLY A 7 0.04 8.72 -9.59
N TYR A 8 -0.25 9.07 -10.82
CA TYR A 8 -1.61 9.36 -11.29
C TYR A 8 -2.58 8.15 -11.18
N HIS A 9 -2.09 6.94 -11.37
CA HIS A 9 -2.92 5.72 -11.34
C HIS A 9 -3.02 5.12 -9.92
N SER A 10 -2.52 3.90 -9.73
CA SER A 10 -2.72 3.11 -8.50
C SER A 10 -2.25 3.84 -7.24
N THR A 11 -1.11 4.52 -7.29
CA THR A 11 -0.55 5.24 -6.14
C THR A 11 -1.46 6.37 -5.70
N GLY A 12 -1.88 7.24 -6.61
CA GLY A 12 -2.70 8.41 -6.27
C GLY A 12 -4.18 8.12 -6.04
N ARG A 13 -4.64 6.90 -6.33
CA ARG A 13 -6.06 6.47 -6.22
C ARG A 13 -6.29 5.40 -5.16
N SER A 14 -5.28 5.13 -4.34
CA SER A 14 -5.34 4.11 -3.31
C SER A 14 -5.98 4.64 -2.02
N ALA A 15 -6.90 3.88 -1.42
CA ALA A 15 -7.29 4.03 -0.02
C ALA A 15 -6.25 3.30 0.84
N ALA A 16 -5.03 3.82 0.86
CA ALA A 16 -3.86 3.12 1.34
C ALA A 16 -3.91 2.89 2.86
N MET A 17 -3.78 1.63 3.21
CA MET A 17 -3.77 1.17 4.60
C MET A 17 -2.51 0.35 4.87
N PHE A 18 -1.93 0.55 6.04
CA PHE A 18 -0.91 -0.33 6.59
C PHE A 18 -1.59 -1.41 7.42
N LEU A 19 -1.62 -2.64 6.88
CA LEU A 19 -2.31 -3.79 7.46
C LEU A 19 -1.37 -4.99 7.52
N GLU A 20 -0.90 -5.34 8.70
CA GLU A 20 0.00 -6.49 8.91
C GLU A 20 -0.74 -7.84 8.82
N THR A 21 -2.05 -7.78 8.71
CA THR A 21 -2.93 -8.94 8.51
C THR A 21 -3.28 -9.23 7.06
N TYR A 22 -2.92 -8.31 6.14
CA TYR A 22 -3.31 -8.40 4.74
C TYR A 22 -2.40 -9.31 3.91
N GLY A 23 -3.01 -10.05 2.99
CA GLY A 23 -2.29 -10.86 2.00
C GLY A 23 -1.77 -12.20 2.52
N ASN A 24 -0.87 -12.81 1.77
CA ASN A 24 -0.17 -14.05 2.14
C ASN A 24 0.97 -13.79 3.14
N ALA A 25 1.61 -14.85 3.62
CA ALA A 25 2.67 -14.76 4.62
C ALA A 25 3.80 -13.82 4.19
N ILE A 26 4.26 -13.89 2.94
CA ILE A 26 5.35 -13.06 2.43
C ILE A 26 4.97 -11.57 2.47
N ILE A 27 3.74 -11.22 2.06
CA ILE A 27 3.25 -9.83 2.10
C ILE A 27 3.19 -9.34 3.54
N ARG A 28 2.70 -10.16 4.47
CA ARG A 28 2.64 -9.81 5.90
C ARG A 28 4.02 -9.58 6.49
N ASP A 29 4.97 -10.46 6.21
CA ASP A 29 6.36 -10.31 6.69
C ASP A 29 7.01 -9.03 6.15
N LEU A 30 6.79 -8.70 4.87
CA LEU A 30 7.27 -7.45 4.27
C LEU A 30 6.60 -6.22 4.91
N THR A 31 5.31 -6.29 5.20
CA THR A 31 4.58 -5.22 5.88
C THR A 31 5.13 -4.99 7.28
N VAL A 32 5.29 -6.07 8.07
CA VAL A 32 5.90 -6.00 9.42
C VAL A 32 7.32 -5.41 9.35
N ALA A 33 8.15 -5.88 8.41
CA ALA A 33 9.51 -5.35 8.23
C ALA A 33 9.55 -3.85 7.86
N SER A 34 8.50 -3.36 7.21
CA SER A 34 8.38 -1.94 6.83
C SER A 34 7.93 -1.02 7.97
N ARG A 35 7.42 -1.56 9.08
CA ARG A 35 6.86 -0.78 10.20
C ARG A 35 7.80 0.31 10.70
N LEU A 36 9.07 -0.01 10.89
CA LEU A 36 10.06 0.95 11.41
C LEU A 36 10.27 2.13 10.46
N PHE A 37 10.26 1.88 9.16
CA PHE A 37 10.39 2.95 8.16
C PHE A 37 9.22 3.94 8.23
N PHE A 38 7.99 3.45 8.39
CA PHE A 38 6.81 4.32 8.48
C PHE A 38 6.74 5.07 9.82
N ALA A 39 7.22 4.44 10.91
CA ALA A 39 7.21 5.03 12.24
C ALA A 39 8.29 6.12 12.40
N ASP A 40 9.47 5.89 11.82
CA ASP A 40 10.64 6.77 11.94
C ASP A 40 11.38 6.82 10.58
N PRO A 41 10.84 7.54 9.60
CA PRO A 41 11.47 7.65 8.29
C PRO A 41 12.79 8.41 8.38
N PRO A 42 13.73 8.17 7.45
CA PRO A 42 15.01 8.91 7.40
C PRO A 42 14.80 10.42 7.41
N ALA A 43 15.71 11.15 8.06
CA ALA A 43 15.66 12.60 8.13
C ALA A 43 15.54 13.23 6.73
N GLY A 44 14.60 14.15 6.57
CA GLY A 44 14.32 14.82 5.29
C GLY A 44 13.48 13.99 4.30
N PHE A 45 13.06 12.78 4.67
CA PHE A 45 12.17 11.99 3.81
C PHE A 45 10.78 12.61 3.70
N SER A 46 10.20 13.08 4.81
CA SER A 46 8.91 13.76 4.85
C SER A 46 8.88 14.80 5.95
N GLU A 47 8.09 15.87 5.74
CA GLU A 47 7.81 16.90 6.76
C GLU A 47 6.60 16.54 7.63
N SER A 48 5.77 15.59 7.17
CA SER A 48 4.59 15.09 7.88
C SER A 48 4.74 13.61 8.22
N PRO A 49 3.99 13.11 9.22
CA PRO A 49 3.93 11.67 9.50
C PRO A 49 3.49 10.88 8.27
N LEU A 50 4.11 9.72 8.03
CA LEU A 50 3.76 8.86 6.88
C LEU A 50 2.47 8.08 7.10
N TRP A 51 2.01 7.99 8.32
CA TRP A 51 0.80 7.28 8.70
C TRP A 51 0.09 7.89 9.90
N ALA A 52 -1.21 7.53 10.07
CA ALA A 52 -2.00 7.89 11.24
C ALA A 52 -2.83 6.71 11.74
N PRO A 53 -3.18 6.65 13.05
CA PRO A 53 -4.09 5.64 13.58
C PRO A 53 -5.44 5.71 12.88
N ARG A 54 -5.97 4.52 12.47
CA ARG A 54 -7.30 4.46 11.85
C ARG A 54 -8.14 3.30 12.38
N GLY A 55 -7.56 2.12 12.54
CA GLY A 55 -8.27 0.88 12.79
C GLY A 55 -9.02 0.36 11.54
N THR A 56 -9.28 -0.94 11.49
CA THR A 56 -10.07 -1.55 10.42
C THR A 56 -11.06 -2.57 10.96
N LEU A 57 -12.19 -2.68 10.26
CA LEU A 57 -13.17 -3.75 10.44
C LEU A 57 -13.21 -4.62 9.18
N THR A 58 -12.95 -5.91 9.33
CA THR A 58 -13.24 -6.90 8.29
C THR A 58 -14.53 -7.61 8.65
N ILE A 59 -15.60 -7.33 7.90
CA ILE A 59 -16.95 -7.81 8.20
C ILE A 59 -17.22 -9.18 7.57
N ALA A 60 -18.09 -9.97 8.22
CA ALA A 60 -18.52 -11.27 7.75
C ALA A 60 -20.02 -11.47 7.92
N ARG A 61 -20.63 -12.12 6.94
CA ARG A 61 -21.98 -12.68 7.05
C ARG A 61 -21.99 -13.92 7.94
N ALA A 62 -23.18 -14.40 8.27
CA ALA A 62 -23.35 -15.59 9.10
C ALA A 62 -22.65 -16.84 8.52
N ASP A 63 -22.73 -17.03 7.20
CA ASP A 63 -22.11 -18.14 6.47
C ASP A 63 -20.58 -18.03 6.38
N GLN A 64 -20.01 -16.84 6.65
CA GLN A 64 -18.57 -16.56 6.57
C GLN A 64 -17.87 -16.59 7.94
N ARG A 65 -18.59 -16.83 9.05
CA ARG A 65 -18.00 -16.80 10.41
C ARG A 65 -16.82 -17.77 10.58
N HIS A 66 -16.89 -18.95 9.94
CA HIS A 66 -15.81 -19.92 10.02
C HIS A 66 -14.53 -19.37 9.39
N THR A 67 -14.63 -18.86 8.17
CA THR A 67 -13.50 -18.24 7.44
C THR A 67 -12.91 -17.04 8.22
N LEU A 68 -13.78 -16.24 8.86
CA LEU A 68 -13.34 -15.13 9.70
C LEU A 68 -12.47 -15.61 10.87
N ARG A 69 -12.89 -16.66 11.58
CA ARG A 69 -12.14 -17.23 12.72
C ARG A 69 -10.79 -17.79 12.32
N GLU A 70 -10.75 -18.47 11.18
CA GLU A 70 -9.48 -18.96 10.62
C GLU A 70 -8.54 -17.81 10.31
N ALA A 71 -9.04 -16.74 9.68
CA ALA A 71 -8.28 -15.53 9.39
C ALA A 71 -7.76 -14.85 10.67
N VAL A 72 -8.58 -14.73 11.72
CA VAL A 72 -8.17 -14.20 13.04
C VAL A 72 -7.04 -15.04 13.63
N THR A 73 -7.19 -16.38 13.60
CA THR A 73 -6.16 -17.28 14.15
C THR A 73 -4.82 -17.07 13.47
N GLN A 74 -4.81 -16.90 12.16
CA GLN A 74 -3.59 -16.61 11.40
C GLN A 74 -3.06 -15.19 11.65
N ALA A 75 -3.96 -14.21 11.74
CA ALA A 75 -3.61 -12.79 11.93
C ALA A 75 -2.94 -12.54 13.29
N ARG A 76 -3.32 -13.27 14.33
CA ARG A 76 -2.76 -13.12 15.68
C ARG A 76 -1.26 -13.40 15.79
N CYS A 77 -0.68 -14.09 14.81
CA CYS A 77 0.77 -14.26 14.73
C CYS A 77 1.52 -12.93 14.51
N HIS A 78 0.88 -11.97 13.85
CA HIS A 78 1.45 -10.64 13.53
C HIS A 78 0.80 -9.53 14.35
N VAL A 79 -0.50 -9.63 14.60
CA VAL A 79 -1.30 -8.67 15.38
C VAL A 79 -2.02 -9.41 16.51
N PRO A 80 -1.33 -9.64 17.66
CA PRO A 80 -1.93 -10.37 18.79
C PRO A 80 -3.21 -9.71 19.34
N ALA A 81 -3.32 -8.39 19.22
CA ALA A 81 -4.43 -7.58 19.71
C ALA A 81 -5.67 -7.58 18.81
N ILE A 82 -5.64 -8.29 17.66
CA ILE A 82 -6.83 -8.35 16.78
C ILE A 82 -8.01 -9.01 17.49
N GLU A 83 -9.16 -8.38 17.45
CA GLU A 83 -10.37 -8.81 18.14
C GLU A 83 -11.40 -9.41 17.16
N GLU A 84 -12.06 -10.52 17.55
CA GLU A 84 -13.30 -10.94 16.93
C GLU A 84 -14.45 -10.26 17.67
N VAL A 85 -15.31 -9.55 16.93
CA VAL A 85 -16.47 -8.85 17.48
C VAL A 85 -17.75 -9.35 16.83
N ASP A 86 -18.86 -9.28 17.56
CA ASP A 86 -20.17 -9.63 16.99
C ASP A 86 -20.75 -8.51 16.10
N GLY A 87 -21.87 -8.79 15.45
CA GLY A 87 -22.50 -7.82 14.56
C GLY A 87 -23.04 -6.59 15.27
N ALA A 88 -23.36 -6.65 16.57
CA ALA A 88 -23.81 -5.49 17.34
C ALA A 88 -22.65 -4.55 17.63
N GLU A 89 -21.53 -5.09 18.08
CA GLU A 89 -20.31 -4.32 18.33
C GLU A 89 -19.72 -3.76 17.03
N ALA A 90 -19.71 -4.54 15.94
CA ALA A 90 -19.28 -4.05 14.63
C ALA A 90 -20.10 -2.81 14.20
N ARG A 91 -21.41 -2.79 14.42
CA ARG A 91 -22.26 -1.64 14.13
C ARG A 91 -22.05 -0.47 15.10
N ARG A 92 -21.68 -0.73 16.36
CA ARG A 92 -21.29 0.32 17.29
C ARG A 92 -20.03 1.04 16.82
N LEU A 93 -19.06 0.29 16.32
CA LEU A 93 -17.82 0.83 15.76
C LEU A 93 -18.03 1.53 14.41
N ASN A 94 -18.95 1.03 13.60
CA ASN A 94 -19.30 1.64 12.31
C ASN A 94 -20.82 1.58 12.08
N PRO A 95 -21.56 2.66 12.41
CA PRO A 95 -23.02 2.70 12.36
C PRO A 95 -23.65 2.55 10.97
N VAL A 96 -22.89 2.71 9.87
CA VAL A 96 -23.42 2.54 8.52
C VAL A 96 -23.57 1.08 8.11
N LEU A 97 -23.08 0.14 8.92
CA LEU A 97 -23.17 -1.28 8.63
C LEU A 97 -24.60 -1.79 8.77
N ARG A 98 -25.03 -2.56 7.77
CA ARG A 98 -26.38 -3.16 7.73
C ARG A 98 -26.51 -4.30 8.74
N SER A 99 -27.58 -4.26 9.53
CA SER A 99 -27.85 -5.26 10.58
C SER A 99 -28.22 -6.64 10.04
N ASP A 100 -28.80 -6.70 8.85
CA ASP A 100 -29.18 -7.94 8.17
C ASP A 100 -27.99 -8.59 7.41
N TYR A 101 -26.86 -7.90 7.30
CA TYR A 101 -25.71 -8.37 6.56
C TYR A 101 -24.54 -8.77 7.49
N VAL A 102 -24.23 -7.95 8.48
CA VAL A 102 -23.05 -8.13 9.33
C VAL A 102 -23.38 -9.01 10.53
N ALA A 103 -22.88 -10.24 10.52
CA ALA A 103 -23.06 -11.19 11.62
C ALA A 103 -21.86 -11.22 12.59
N ALA A 104 -20.67 -10.93 12.12
CA ALA A 104 -19.44 -10.82 12.90
C ALA A 104 -18.43 -9.92 12.16
N ALA A 105 -17.39 -9.48 12.84
CA ALA A 105 -16.26 -8.80 12.23
C ALA A 105 -14.97 -9.10 12.99
N THR A 106 -13.82 -8.76 12.39
CA THR A 106 -12.58 -8.55 13.13
C THR A 106 -12.31 -7.07 13.23
N PHE A 107 -11.81 -6.65 14.38
CA PHE A 107 -11.32 -5.28 14.60
C PHE A 107 -9.81 -5.30 14.83
N ASP A 108 -9.08 -4.60 14.00
CA ASP A 108 -7.66 -4.34 14.13
C ASP A 108 -7.46 -2.86 14.48
N ALA A 109 -7.22 -2.57 15.74
CA ALA A 109 -6.99 -1.22 16.24
C ALA A 109 -5.60 -0.68 15.87
N GLU A 110 -4.66 -1.56 15.51
CA GLU A 110 -3.29 -1.17 15.15
C GLU A 110 -3.14 -0.80 13.68
N ALA A 111 -4.16 -1.03 12.86
CA ALA A 111 -4.19 -0.59 11.47
C ALA A 111 -3.99 0.92 11.35
N ARG A 112 -3.29 1.34 10.31
CA ARG A 112 -2.95 2.75 10.05
C ARG A 112 -3.42 3.14 8.65
N GLU A 113 -3.85 4.37 8.48
CA GLU A 113 -3.91 4.97 7.15
C GLU A 113 -2.55 5.52 6.75
N LEU A 114 -2.23 5.42 5.46
CA LEU A 114 -0.96 5.91 4.90
C LEU A 114 -1.17 7.26 4.20
N ASP A 115 -0.28 8.21 4.48
CA ASP A 115 -0.16 9.42 3.67
C ASP A 115 0.62 9.08 2.39
N VAL A 116 -0.12 8.67 1.36
CA VAL A 116 0.45 8.28 0.06
C VAL A 116 1.21 9.42 -0.58
N HIS A 117 0.75 10.67 -0.42
CA HIS A 117 1.41 11.84 -0.98
C HIS A 117 2.77 12.08 -0.32
N ALA A 118 2.82 12.02 1.02
CA ALA A 118 4.06 12.16 1.77
C ALA A 118 5.08 11.08 1.42
N ILE A 119 4.63 9.81 1.32
CA ILE A 119 5.47 8.66 0.95
C ILE A 119 6.02 8.82 -0.48
N HIS A 120 5.14 9.05 -1.44
CA HIS A 120 5.50 9.21 -2.85
C HIS A 120 6.44 10.39 -3.06
N GLY A 121 6.11 11.56 -2.47
CA GLY A 121 6.95 12.74 -2.52
C GLY A 121 8.33 12.53 -1.87
N GLY A 122 8.39 11.75 -0.79
CA GLY A 122 9.65 11.36 -0.14
C GLY A 122 10.57 10.56 -1.08
N TYR A 123 10.02 9.59 -1.78
CA TYR A 123 10.77 8.80 -2.77
C TYR A 123 11.21 9.65 -3.97
N LEU A 124 10.35 10.52 -4.48
CA LEU A 124 10.70 11.42 -5.60
C LEU A 124 11.84 12.37 -5.21
N ARG A 125 11.76 13.00 -4.01
CA ARG A 125 12.87 13.84 -3.49
C ARG A 125 14.15 13.04 -3.32
N GLY A 126 14.04 11.81 -2.80
CA GLY A 126 15.19 10.93 -2.65
C GLY A 126 15.83 10.50 -3.97
N LEU A 127 15.04 10.32 -5.03
CA LEU A 127 15.51 10.05 -6.39
C LEU A 127 16.27 11.26 -6.95
N THR A 128 15.62 12.42 -6.99
CA THR A 128 16.21 13.64 -7.56
C THR A 128 17.42 14.14 -6.77
N GLY A 129 17.40 14.01 -5.44
CA GLY A 129 18.54 14.34 -4.57
C GLY A 129 19.78 13.45 -4.80
N ARG A 130 19.62 12.29 -5.46
CA ARG A 130 20.72 11.41 -5.89
C ARG A 130 21.07 11.55 -7.37
N GLY A 131 20.55 12.58 -8.05
CA GLY A 131 20.80 12.84 -9.46
C GLY A 131 19.92 12.01 -10.42
N GLY A 132 18.88 11.34 -9.91
CA GLY A 132 17.90 10.70 -10.75
C GLY A 132 16.91 11.71 -11.36
N GLU A 133 16.31 11.36 -12.48
CA GLU A 133 15.31 12.15 -13.19
C GLU A 133 13.95 11.47 -13.21
N VAL A 134 12.89 12.26 -13.18
CA VAL A 134 11.53 11.84 -13.49
C VAL A 134 11.12 12.53 -14.79
N VAL A 135 10.87 11.75 -15.83
CA VAL A 135 10.41 12.27 -17.13
C VAL A 135 8.94 11.88 -17.28
N THR A 136 8.07 12.89 -17.38
CA THR A 136 6.63 12.74 -17.60
C THR A 136 6.27 12.83 -19.07
N ASP A 137 5.03 12.55 -19.43
CA ASP A 137 4.55 12.49 -20.84
C ASP A 137 5.40 11.58 -21.72
N ALA A 138 6.05 10.58 -21.12
CA ALA A 138 7.07 9.72 -21.71
C ALA A 138 6.57 8.27 -21.83
N GLU A 139 5.44 8.04 -22.50
CA GLU A 139 4.95 6.69 -22.77
C GLU A 139 6.00 5.89 -23.54
N VAL A 140 6.42 4.74 -23.01
CA VAL A 140 7.35 3.86 -23.73
C VAL A 140 6.59 3.15 -24.87
N THR A 141 6.89 3.52 -26.10
CA THR A 141 6.25 2.97 -27.30
C THR A 141 6.99 1.77 -27.88
N ALA A 142 8.31 1.70 -27.64
CA ALA A 142 9.13 0.55 -28.00
C ALA A 142 10.23 0.33 -26.96
N LEU A 143 10.55 -0.94 -26.73
CA LEU A 143 11.64 -1.36 -25.86
C LEU A 143 12.46 -2.43 -26.56
N THR A 144 13.72 -2.12 -26.84
CA THR A 144 14.65 -3.04 -27.53
C THR A 144 15.91 -3.26 -26.70
N ARG A 145 16.58 -4.39 -26.92
CA ARG A 145 17.85 -4.71 -26.27
C ARG A 145 18.91 -5.04 -27.30
N ASN A 146 19.96 -4.21 -27.36
CA ASN A 146 21.07 -4.39 -28.28
C ASN A 146 22.40 -4.23 -27.55
N ALA A 147 23.36 -5.11 -27.85
CA ALA A 147 24.72 -5.03 -27.30
C ALA A 147 24.79 -4.88 -25.74
N GLY A 148 23.86 -5.50 -25.01
CA GLY A 148 23.84 -5.47 -23.55
C GLY A 148 23.13 -4.27 -22.93
N ALA A 149 22.66 -3.31 -23.71
CA ALA A 149 21.90 -2.17 -23.26
C ALA A 149 20.43 -2.23 -23.73
N TRP A 150 19.54 -1.67 -22.94
CA TRP A 150 18.15 -1.43 -23.28
C TRP A 150 17.97 -0.04 -23.87
N THR A 151 17.13 0.07 -24.87
CA THR A 151 16.72 1.33 -25.47
C THR A 151 15.20 1.43 -25.37
N ALA A 152 14.71 2.48 -24.72
CA ALA A 152 13.30 2.82 -24.61
C ALA A 152 12.99 4.04 -25.48
N GLU A 153 12.06 3.90 -26.40
CA GLU A 153 11.57 4.97 -27.28
C GLU A 153 10.33 5.60 -26.66
N THR A 154 10.29 6.94 -26.62
CA THR A 154 9.17 7.72 -26.10
C THR A 154 8.93 8.94 -26.95
N PRO A 155 7.75 9.62 -26.84
CA PRO A 155 7.49 10.88 -27.56
C PRO A 155 8.45 12.01 -27.21
N VAL A 156 9.05 11.98 -26.01
CA VAL A 156 9.95 13.04 -25.52
C VAL A 156 11.44 12.72 -25.72
N GLY A 157 11.77 11.53 -26.21
CA GLY A 157 13.15 11.14 -26.49
C GLY A 157 13.42 9.64 -26.39
N VAL A 158 14.69 9.28 -26.57
CA VAL A 158 15.17 7.91 -26.50
C VAL A 158 16.09 7.77 -25.29
N PHE A 159 15.80 6.80 -24.42
CA PHE A 159 16.56 6.54 -23.21
C PHE A 159 17.29 5.20 -23.30
N THR A 160 18.54 5.16 -22.85
CA THR A 160 19.36 3.94 -22.89
C THR A 160 19.88 3.62 -21.49
N ALA A 161 19.75 2.33 -21.09
CA ALA A 161 20.22 1.88 -19.79
C ALA A 161 20.65 0.38 -19.85
N PRO A 162 21.58 -0.05 -18.99
CA PRO A 162 21.96 -1.46 -18.89
C PRO A 162 20.84 -2.32 -18.27
N VAL A 163 19.98 -1.72 -17.46
CA VAL A 163 18.87 -2.39 -16.77
C VAL A 163 17.59 -1.56 -16.92
N VAL A 164 16.48 -2.22 -17.18
CA VAL A 164 15.13 -1.64 -17.16
C VAL A 164 14.31 -2.39 -16.13
N VAL A 165 13.60 -1.66 -15.29
CA VAL A 165 12.62 -2.21 -14.33
C VAL A 165 11.24 -1.74 -14.74
N ASN A 166 10.36 -2.69 -15.05
CA ASN A 166 8.94 -2.41 -15.24
C ASN A 166 8.24 -2.50 -13.87
N ALA A 167 7.73 -1.39 -13.39
CA ALA A 167 6.98 -1.27 -12.14
C ALA A 167 5.60 -0.60 -12.34
N ALA A 168 5.05 -0.67 -13.57
CA ALA A 168 3.76 -0.11 -13.92
C ALA A 168 2.59 -1.03 -13.54
#